data_aef3cdcaae146b8f80c3d72210f15a29
#
_entry.id   aef3cdcaae146b8f80c3d72210f15a29
#
_cell.length_a   1.000
_cell.length_b   1.000
_cell.length_c   1.000
_cell.angle_alpha   90.00
_cell.angle_beta   90.00
_cell.angle_gamma   90.00
#
_symmetry.space_group_name_H-M   'P 1'
#
loop_
_entity.id
_entity.type
_entity.pdbx_description
1 polymer ?
#
loop_
_entity_poly.entity_id
_entity_poly.type
_entity_poly.pdbx_seq_one_letter_code
_entity_poly.pdbx_strand_id
1 'polypeptide(L)'
;MNRTTAIRNCLRICLIVGCAAFLTSCAKKEESSRAAAAELERVFQAKTPEPEPATLPSSPSSTPAARGDQVKEAVAHAVTAIRTNGYAEAFFTLHAIQAAPSLTLNQYSAIENARLALERDMAAKAAGGDPVALKALHQINQAGH
;
A
#
# COMPACT_ATOMS: atom_id res chain seq x y z
N MET A 1 0.19 8.80 -60.21
CA MET A 1 0.49 8.57 -58.76
C MET A 1 -0.65 9.14 -57.97
N ASN A 2 -1.46 8.27 -57.34
CA ASN A 2 -2.74 8.64 -56.74
C ASN A 2 -2.55 9.32 -55.37
N ARG A 3 -2.98 10.59 -55.26
CA ARG A 3 -2.94 11.40 -54.02
C ARG A 3 -3.65 10.71 -52.83
N THR A 4 -4.62 9.86 -53.08
CA THR A 4 -5.38 9.10 -52.08
C THR A 4 -4.55 8.02 -51.35
N THR A 5 -3.53 7.46 -51.99
CA THR A 5 -2.67 6.42 -51.36
C THR A 5 -1.70 7.04 -50.34
N ALA A 6 -1.21 8.27 -50.62
CA ALA A 6 -0.29 8.99 -49.74
C ALA A 6 -0.96 9.40 -48.41
N ILE A 7 -2.22 9.81 -48.42
CA ILE A 7 -2.96 10.22 -47.22
C ILE A 7 -3.27 9.02 -46.32
N ARG A 8 -3.60 7.85 -46.90
CA ARG A 8 -3.87 6.64 -46.14
C ARG A 8 -2.62 6.09 -45.43
N ASN A 9 -1.44 6.24 -46.02
CA ASN A 9 -0.19 5.83 -45.39
C ASN A 9 0.26 6.79 -44.28
N CYS A 10 0.06 8.09 -44.44
CA CYS A 10 0.37 9.07 -43.40
C CYS A 10 -0.50 8.88 -42.15
N LEU A 11 -1.79 8.58 -42.35
CA LEU A 11 -2.72 8.32 -41.23
C LEU A 11 -2.39 7.03 -40.45
N ARG A 12 -1.90 5.99 -41.15
CA ARG A 12 -1.47 4.76 -40.51
C ARG A 12 -0.17 4.91 -39.67
N ILE A 13 0.77 5.71 -40.16
CA ILE A 13 2.03 5.99 -39.47
C ILE A 13 1.79 6.83 -38.21
N CYS A 14 0.91 7.83 -38.25
CA CYS A 14 0.53 8.61 -37.06
C CYS A 14 -0.16 7.78 -35.99
N LEU A 15 -0.95 6.76 -36.38
CA LEU A 15 -1.66 5.89 -35.43
C LEU A 15 -0.72 4.92 -34.69
N ILE A 16 0.37 4.50 -35.35
CA ILE A 16 1.37 3.60 -34.75
C ILE A 16 2.32 4.37 -33.83
N VAL A 17 2.69 5.60 -34.13
CA VAL A 17 3.58 6.41 -33.29
C VAL A 17 2.85 6.97 -32.08
N GLY A 18 1.54 7.22 -32.15
CA GLY A 18 0.73 7.71 -31.04
C GLY A 18 0.52 6.68 -29.91
N CYS A 19 0.50 5.38 -30.23
CA CYS A 19 0.31 4.33 -29.22
C CYS A 19 1.57 4.01 -28.39
N ALA A 20 2.77 4.29 -28.89
CA ALA A 20 4.00 3.97 -28.18
C ALA A 20 4.30 4.91 -26.98
N ALA A 21 3.71 6.11 -26.97
CA ALA A 21 3.96 7.10 -25.92
C ALA A 21 3.14 6.88 -24.63
N PHE A 22 2.09 6.05 -24.67
CA PHE A 22 1.24 5.81 -23.49
C PHE A 22 1.72 4.68 -22.57
N LEU A 23 2.69 3.85 -22.99
CA LEU A 23 3.14 2.70 -22.20
C LEU A 23 4.20 3.03 -21.15
N THR A 24 4.80 4.21 -21.17
CA THR A 24 5.86 4.59 -20.21
C THR A 24 5.32 5.25 -18.92
N SER A 25 4.04 5.55 -18.82
CA SER A 25 3.46 6.22 -17.64
C SER A 25 3.02 5.26 -16.53
N CYS A 26 2.90 3.96 -16.79
CA CYS A 26 2.45 2.97 -15.79
C CYS A 26 3.54 2.49 -14.83
N ALA A 27 4.82 2.57 -15.19
CA ALA A 27 5.92 2.05 -14.39
C ALA A 27 6.20 2.87 -13.10
N LYS A 28 5.77 4.13 -13.04
CA LYS A 28 6.01 5.01 -11.88
C LYS A 28 5.00 4.87 -10.73
N LYS A 29 3.92 4.14 -10.93
CA LYS A 29 2.80 4.05 -9.98
C LYS A 29 2.87 2.83 -9.05
N GLU A 30 3.62 1.78 -9.42
CA GLU A 30 3.82 0.60 -8.57
C GLU A 30 4.76 0.83 -7.39
N GLU A 31 5.49 1.93 -7.40
CA GLU A 31 6.48 2.29 -6.38
C GLU A 31 5.84 2.87 -5.10
N SER A 32 4.56 3.26 -5.14
CA SER A 32 3.90 3.98 -4.06
C SER A 32 3.68 3.11 -2.82
N SER A 33 3.09 1.92 -2.97
CA SER A 33 2.84 1.04 -1.81
C SER A 33 4.11 0.38 -1.30
N ARG A 34 5.05 0.05 -2.18
CA ARG A 34 6.37 -0.49 -1.78
C ARG A 34 7.22 0.56 -1.06
N ALA A 35 7.20 1.81 -1.51
CA ALA A 35 7.88 2.91 -0.84
C ALA A 35 7.25 3.17 0.54
N ALA A 36 5.92 3.17 0.65
CA ALA A 36 5.21 3.30 1.90
C ALA A 36 5.48 2.12 2.86
N ALA A 37 5.61 0.91 2.34
CA ALA A 37 6.01 -0.26 3.12
C ALA A 37 7.44 -0.14 3.68
N ALA A 38 8.38 0.38 2.91
CA ALA A 38 9.75 0.64 3.39
C ALA A 38 9.78 1.73 4.48
N GLU A 39 8.98 2.78 4.33
CA GLU A 39 8.85 3.82 5.37
C GLU A 39 8.20 3.25 6.63
N LEU A 40 7.20 2.39 6.50
CA LEU A 40 6.57 1.70 7.62
C LEU A 40 7.60 0.86 8.39
N GLU A 41 8.42 0.05 7.71
CA GLU A 41 9.52 -0.69 8.35
C GLU A 41 10.47 0.25 9.09
N ARG A 42 10.88 1.34 8.46
CA ARG A 42 11.81 2.30 9.04
C ARG A 42 11.27 2.90 10.34
N VAL A 43 10.01 3.30 10.36
CA VAL A 43 9.37 3.92 11.53
C VAL A 43 9.24 2.94 12.69
N PHE A 44 8.99 1.66 12.42
CA PHE A 44 8.84 0.62 13.46
C PHE A 44 10.16 -0.03 13.87
N GLN A 45 11.21 0.07 13.06
CA GLN A 45 12.58 -0.34 13.44
C GLN A 45 13.35 0.76 14.18
N ALA A 46 13.00 2.03 13.99
CA ALA A 46 13.56 3.12 14.75
C ALA A 46 13.25 2.88 16.24
N LYS A 47 14.32 2.82 17.05
CA LYS A 47 14.23 2.68 18.51
C LYS A 47 13.38 3.84 19.02
N THR A 48 12.12 3.58 19.40
CA THR A 48 11.27 4.57 20.05
C THR A 48 12.03 5.08 21.27
N PRO A 49 12.26 6.40 21.43
CA PRO A 49 12.78 6.91 22.70
C PRO A 49 11.78 6.49 23.78
N GLU A 50 12.29 5.75 24.76
CA GLU A 50 11.55 5.27 25.90
C GLU A 50 10.89 6.47 26.60
N PRO A 51 9.55 6.56 26.69
CA PRO A 51 8.94 7.57 27.54
C PRO A 51 9.35 7.28 28.98
N GLU A 52 9.94 8.28 29.65
CA GLU A 52 10.25 8.21 31.08
C GLU A 52 9.02 7.71 31.85
N PRO A 53 9.23 6.83 32.85
CA PRO A 53 8.14 6.19 33.56
C PRO A 53 7.41 7.20 34.46
N ALA A 54 6.28 7.70 33.99
CA ALA A 54 5.28 8.27 34.88
C ALA A 54 4.65 7.10 35.66
N THR A 55 5.11 6.94 36.88
CA THR A 55 4.59 6.01 37.89
C THR A 55 3.12 6.30 38.21
N LEU A 56 2.21 5.45 37.74
CA LEU A 56 0.89 5.26 38.31
C LEU A 56 0.59 3.75 38.39
N PRO A 57 0.00 3.27 39.49
CA PRO A 57 -0.10 1.84 39.76
C PRO A 57 -1.24 1.14 39.06
N SER A 58 -0.95 0.15 38.28
CA SER A 58 -1.40 -1.23 38.26
C SER A 58 -2.81 -1.66 37.96
N SER A 59 -2.91 -2.43 36.91
CA SER A 59 -3.69 -3.67 36.90
C SER A 59 -2.94 -4.70 36.04
N PRO A 60 -2.92 -6.01 36.42
CA PRO A 60 -2.13 -7.01 35.74
C PRO A 60 -2.86 -7.52 34.49
N SER A 61 -2.54 -6.99 33.32
CA SER A 61 -2.96 -7.58 32.05
C SER A 61 -1.97 -7.21 30.98
N SER A 62 -1.14 -8.18 30.57
CA SER A 62 -0.20 -8.16 29.46
C SER A 62 0.82 -7.01 29.49
N THR A 63 2.08 -7.39 29.69
CA THR A 63 3.25 -6.51 29.74
C THR A 63 3.29 -5.58 28.53
N PRO A 64 3.51 -4.25 28.68
CA PRO A 64 3.59 -3.30 27.56
C PRO A 64 4.60 -3.70 26.49
N ALA A 65 5.69 -4.34 26.86
CA ALA A 65 6.71 -4.87 25.94
C ALA A 65 6.14 -5.93 24.98
N ALA A 66 5.32 -6.87 25.48
CA ALA A 66 4.73 -7.92 24.64
C ALA A 66 3.77 -7.34 23.58
N ARG A 67 3.08 -6.23 23.87
CA ARG A 67 2.22 -5.55 22.89
C ARG A 67 3.03 -4.84 21.82
N GLY A 68 4.15 -4.22 22.16
CA GLY A 68 5.04 -3.57 21.18
C GLY A 68 5.61 -4.55 20.18
N ASP A 69 5.99 -5.74 20.64
CA ASP A 69 6.52 -6.79 19.76
C ASP A 69 5.44 -7.38 18.85
N GLN A 70 4.21 -7.58 19.33
CA GLN A 70 3.08 -7.99 18.49
C GLN A 70 2.77 -6.98 17.38
N VAL A 71 2.82 -5.68 17.66
CA VAL A 71 2.63 -4.64 16.65
C VAL A 71 3.75 -4.68 15.61
N LYS A 72 5.01 -4.85 16.02
CA LYS A 72 6.15 -4.98 15.08
C LYS A 72 6.01 -6.21 14.18
N GLU A 73 5.61 -7.34 14.73
CA GLU A 73 5.36 -8.56 13.96
C GLU A 73 4.23 -8.36 12.94
N ALA A 74 3.12 -7.77 13.36
CA ALA A 74 2.00 -7.45 12.47
C ALA A 74 2.43 -6.47 11.34
N VAL A 75 3.28 -5.48 11.64
CA VAL A 75 3.84 -4.59 10.62
C VAL A 75 4.71 -5.36 9.63
N ALA A 76 5.60 -6.24 10.08
CA ALA A 76 6.42 -7.07 9.20
C ALA A 76 5.56 -7.96 8.29
N HIS A 77 4.48 -8.50 8.84
CA HIS A 77 3.50 -9.28 8.08
C HIS A 77 2.80 -8.42 7.01
N ALA A 78 2.30 -7.23 7.36
CA ALA A 78 1.68 -6.31 6.41
C ALA A 78 2.64 -5.91 5.28
N VAL A 79 3.90 -5.60 5.61
CA VAL A 79 4.94 -5.27 4.61
C VAL A 79 5.19 -6.44 3.66
N THR A 80 5.27 -7.66 4.19
CA THR A 80 5.43 -8.86 3.36
C THR A 80 4.23 -9.05 2.43
N ALA A 81 3.02 -8.87 2.92
CA ALA A 81 1.80 -8.95 2.12
C ALA A 81 1.77 -7.88 1.01
N ILE A 82 2.19 -6.64 1.28
CA ILE A 82 2.33 -5.60 0.25
C ILE A 82 3.32 -6.03 -0.84
N ARG A 83 4.47 -6.56 -0.47
CA ARG A 83 5.52 -6.99 -1.41
C ARG A 83 5.08 -8.16 -2.29
N THR A 84 4.22 -9.03 -1.78
CA THR A 84 3.70 -10.21 -2.47
C THR A 84 2.36 -9.99 -3.16
N ASN A 85 1.87 -8.74 -3.22
CA ASN A 85 0.57 -8.36 -3.76
C ASN A 85 -0.62 -9.01 -3.02
N GLY A 86 -0.45 -9.37 -1.76
CA GLY A 86 -1.51 -9.82 -0.85
C GLY A 86 -2.36 -8.64 -0.35
N TYR A 87 -3.03 -7.94 -1.26
CA TYR A 87 -3.67 -6.64 -1.00
C TYR A 87 -4.69 -6.67 0.14
N ALA A 88 -5.59 -7.65 0.14
CA ALA A 88 -6.63 -7.74 1.18
C ALA A 88 -6.01 -8.02 2.55
N GLU A 89 -5.06 -8.95 2.61
CA GLU A 89 -4.34 -9.29 3.82
C GLU A 89 -3.57 -8.09 4.40
N ALA A 90 -2.82 -7.38 3.54
CA ALA A 90 -2.12 -6.18 3.92
C ALA A 90 -3.08 -5.11 4.46
N PHE A 91 -4.21 -4.88 3.78
CA PHE A 91 -5.21 -3.91 4.18
C PHE A 91 -5.80 -4.22 5.57
N PHE A 92 -6.26 -5.44 5.79
CA PHE A 92 -6.85 -5.84 7.07
C PHE A 92 -5.82 -5.83 8.21
N THR A 93 -4.57 -6.23 7.93
CA THR A 93 -3.50 -6.18 8.91
C THR A 93 -3.19 -4.73 9.31
N LEU A 94 -3.03 -3.81 8.35
CA LEU A 94 -2.82 -2.38 8.63
C LEU A 94 -3.98 -1.77 9.41
N HIS A 95 -5.22 -2.13 9.06
CA HIS A 95 -6.41 -1.68 9.79
C HIS A 95 -6.43 -2.18 11.22
N ALA A 96 -6.08 -3.45 11.45
CA ALA A 96 -6.00 -4.03 12.80
C ALA A 96 -4.91 -3.36 13.66
N ILE A 97 -3.73 -3.07 13.08
CA ILE A 97 -2.64 -2.37 13.77
C ILE A 97 -3.06 -0.95 14.16
N GLN A 98 -3.81 -0.26 13.32
CA GLN A 98 -4.26 1.12 13.56
C GLN A 98 -5.12 1.25 14.83
N ALA A 99 -5.80 0.18 15.24
CA ALA A 99 -6.59 0.13 16.46
C ALA A 99 -5.74 -0.09 17.74
N ALA A 100 -4.43 -0.29 17.61
CA ALA A 100 -3.56 -0.53 18.77
C ALA A 100 -3.38 0.75 19.61
N PRO A 101 -3.59 0.69 20.94
CA PRO A 101 -3.58 1.90 21.79
C PRO A 101 -2.18 2.47 22.05
N SER A 102 -1.12 1.77 21.68
CA SER A 102 0.27 2.12 21.99
C SER A 102 1.03 2.74 20.83
N LEU A 103 0.35 3.15 19.76
CA LEU A 103 0.99 3.76 18.59
C LEU A 103 1.39 5.22 18.88
N THR A 104 2.62 5.56 18.50
CA THR A 104 3.03 6.98 18.42
C THR A 104 2.36 7.65 17.20
N LEU A 105 2.29 8.98 17.21
CA LEU A 105 1.74 9.74 16.08
C LEU A 105 2.45 9.42 14.77
N ASN A 106 3.78 9.27 14.80
CA ASN A 106 4.57 8.91 13.62
C ASN A 106 4.22 7.52 13.09
N GLN A 107 4.03 6.54 13.99
CA GLN A 107 3.62 5.19 13.62
C GLN A 107 2.22 5.18 13.02
N TYR A 108 1.29 5.90 13.63
CA TYR A 108 -0.07 6.04 13.11
C TYR A 108 -0.07 6.66 11.70
N SER A 109 0.67 7.75 11.49
CA SER A 109 0.80 8.39 10.18
C SER A 109 1.43 7.46 9.14
N ALA A 110 2.44 6.67 9.50
CA ALA A 110 3.08 5.73 8.59
C ALA A 110 2.11 4.61 8.18
N ILE A 111 1.30 4.09 9.10
CA ILE A 111 0.27 3.09 8.82
C ILE A 111 -0.79 3.66 7.87
N GLU A 112 -1.28 4.86 8.14
CA GLU A 112 -2.30 5.51 7.31
C GLU A 112 -1.79 5.78 5.89
N ASN A 113 -0.55 6.26 5.76
CA ASN A 113 0.09 6.47 4.47
C ASN A 113 0.26 5.16 3.69
N ALA A 114 0.64 4.08 4.36
CA ALA A 114 0.77 2.76 3.75
C ALA A 114 -0.59 2.23 3.27
N ARG A 115 -1.64 2.41 4.06
CA ARG A 115 -3.00 2.01 3.70
C ARG A 115 -3.51 2.77 2.48
N LEU A 116 -3.37 4.10 2.47
CA LEU A 116 -3.78 4.94 1.34
C LEU A 116 -3.00 4.63 0.05
N ALA A 117 -1.69 4.36 0.16
CA ALA A 117 -0.88 3.96 -0.97
C ALA A 117 -1.32 2.61 -1.53
N LEU A 118 -1.60 1.65 -0.65
CA LEU A 118 -2.12 0.32 -1.01
C LEU A 118 -3.47 0.40 -1.73
N GLU A 119 -4.41 1.20 -1.22
CA GLU A 119 -5.72 1.43 -1.84
C GLU A 119 -5.60 2.01 -3.26
N ARG A 120 -4.71 3.00 -3.44
CA ARG A 120 -4.45 3.60 -4.75
C ARG A 120 -3.85 2.62 -5.74
N ASP A 121 -2.86 1.84 -5.31
CA ASP A 121 -2.21 0.84 -6.16
C ASP A 121 -3.19 -0.26 -6.55
N MET A 122 -3.98 -0.74 -5.59
CA MET A 122 -5.03 -1.73 -5.80
C MET A 122 -6.09 -1.24 -6.78
N ALA A 123 -6.58 0.01 -6.62
CA ALA A 123 -7.55 0.61 -7.53
C ALA A 123 -6.97 0.77 -8.95
N ALA A 124 -5.70 1.18 -9.07
CA ALA A 124 -5.03 1.33 -10.36
C ALA A 124 -4.86 -0.02 -11.09
N LYS A 125 -4.49 -1.08 -10.35
CA LYS A 125 -4.33 -2.43 -10.90
C LYS A 125 -5.68 -3.05 -11.28
N ALA A 126 -6.71 -2.86 -10.45
CA ALA A 126 -8.07 -3.30 -10.75
C ALA A 126 -8.62 -2.63 -12.01
N ALA A 127 -8.36 -1.33 -12.19
CA ALA A 127 -8.71 -0.61 -13.42
C ALA A 127 -7.97 -1.15 -14.65
N GLY A 128 -6.77 -1.72 -14.46
CA GLY A 128 -6.00 -2.44 -15.49
C GLY A 128 -6.46 -3.87 -15.72
N GLY A 129 -7.48 -4.36 -14.98
CA GLY A 129 -8.01 -5.72 -15.11
C GLY A 129 -7.26 -6.78 -14.30
N ASP A 130 -6.42 -6.40 -13.34
CA ASP A 130 -5.72 -7.34 -12.46
C ASP A 130 -6.74 -8.11 -11.59
N PRO A 131 -6.86 -9.45 -11.74
CA PRO A 131 -7.85 -10.23 -11.04
C PRO A 131 -7.58 -10.32 -9.52
N VAL A 132 -6.33 -10.19 -9.09
CA VAL A 132 -5.96 -10.22 -7.67
C VAL A 132 -6.43 -8.93 -7.00
N ALA A 133 -6.19 -7.79 -7.64
CA ALA A 133 -6.63 -6.49 -7.14
C ALA A 133 -8.17 -6.37 -7.13
N LEU A 134 -8.86 -6.86 -8.17
CA LEU A 134 -10.33 -6.90 -8.22
C LEU A 134 -10.92 -7.74 -7.09
N LYS A 135 -10.34 -8.94 -6.85
CA LYS A 135 -10.77 -9.81 -5.75
C LYS A 135 -10.55 -9.15 -4.40
N ALA A 136 -9.41 -8.50 -4.19
CA ALA A 136 -9.09 -7.82 -2.95
C ALA A 136 -10.06 -6.67 -2.66
N LEU A 137 -10.36 -5.82 -3.65
CA LEU A 137 -11.36 -4.76 -3.51
C LEU A 137 -12.74 -5.31 -3.15
N HIS A 138 -13.14 -6.43 -3.76
CA HIS A 138 -14.40 -7.08 -3.44
C HIS A 138 -14.44 -7.59 -1.99
N GLN A 139 -13.36 -8.21 -1.51
CA GLN A 139 -13.25 -8.69 -0.13
C GLN A 139 -13.30 -7.55 0.89
N ILE A 140 -12.58 -6.45 0.63
CA ILE A 140 -12.57 -5.26 1.50
C ILE A 140 -13.96 -4.63 1.57
N ASN A 141 -14.63 -4.52 0.42
CA ASN A 141 -15.97 -3.94 0.36
C ASN A 141 -17.02 -4.78 1.09
N GLN A 142 -16.89 -6.11 1.05
CA GLN A 142 -17.77 -7.02 1.80
C GLN A 142 -17.54 -6.95 3.32
N ALA A 143 -16.32 -6.71 3.77
CA ALA A 143 -15.99 -6.65 5.19
C ALA A 143 -16.37 -5.30 5.83
N GLY A 144 -16.58 -4.25 5.04
CA GLY A 144 -17.01 -2.92 5.49
C GLY A 144 -18.52 -2.76 5.72
N HIS A 145 -19.29 -3.80 5.44
CA HIS A 145 -20.74 -3.87 5.69
C HIS A 145 -21.04 -4.86 6.81
#